data_3edd71e5969c9563533cf8d87967de74
#
_entry.id   3edd71e5969c9563533cf8d87967de74
#
_cell.length_a   1.000
_cell.length_b   1.000
_cell.length_c   1.000
_cell.angle_alpha   90.00
_cell.angle_beta   90.00
_cell.angle_gamma   90.00
#
_symmetry.space_group_name_H-M   'P 1'
#
loop_
_entity.id
_entity.type
_entity.pdbx_description
1 polymer ?
#
loop_
_entity_poly.entity_id
_entity_poly.type
_entity_poly.pdbx_seq_one_letter_code
_entity_poly.pdbx_strand_id
1 'polypeptide(L)'
;MKARPAAIAFIFITVMLDMLALGLIAPVLPKLILDFLYGDMNSAANWNGVFGTVFALMQFFFSPVLGVLSDRYGRRPVILLSNLGLGLDYIVMALSPTIGWLFVGRIISGITTSSIPTAMAYIADVVPKEKRAGAFGMIGVAFGLGFILGPGIGGPLGDVDVRLPFWVAAGFSLANWLYGYLFVPESLRPEHRKEFTLRRANPLGSLALLRSHPELSKLATLQFLAYVSHEVFVIWALYAIYRFAWSQTMIGASLAIVGIFTAAISGGLTGRIVAWLGERRTLYIGQFFGAVGMVIAGLARTGIVYMTSIPVISLWNISFPAAQGMMTHRVSEREQGELQGAIQSLRSIAFVIGPFLFSGIFAWFINPKHSFHIPGAPYYLAAGLLFTAMLLATRVEQPQFGEPSEKAIDPVETIPTEGIGSASVAPLIDPPEENS
;
A
#
# COMPACT_ATOMS: atom_id res chain seq x y z
N MET A 1 -13.96 -10.09 25.17
CA MET A 1 -14.51 -10.95 24.11
C MET A 1 -13.43 -11.93 23.68
N LYS A 2 -13.71 -13.24 23.67
CA LYS A 2 -12.75 -14.22 23.12
C LYS A 2 -12.62 -13.97 21.62
N ALA A 3 -11.37 -13.77 21.15
CA ALA A 3 -11.08 -13.72 19.70
C ALA A 3 -11.73 -14.94 19.04
N ARG A 4 -12.56 -14.72 18.02
CA ARG A 4 -13.13 -15.82 17.25
C ARG A 4 -12.07 -16.22 16.21
N PRO A 5 -11.33 -17.35 16.39
CA PRO A 5 -10.26 -17.76 15.46
C PRO A 5 -10.74 -17.84 14.01
N ALA A 6 -12.01 -18.26 13.83
CA ALA A 6 -12.65 -18.33 12.53
C ALA A 6 -12.75 -16.97 11.80
N ALA A 7 -12.94 -15.86 12.55
CA ALA A 7 -13.04 -14.54 11.94
C ALA A 7 -11.67 -14.04 11.41
N ILE A 8 -10.58 -14.35 12.12
CA ILE A 8 -9.22 -13.98 11.69
C ILE A 8 -8.83 -14.81 10.46
N ALA A 9 -9.07 -16.12 10.50
CA ALA A 9 -8.81 -17.02 9.37
C ALA A 9 -9.58 -16.57 8.11
N PHE A 10 -10.84 -16.15 8.29
CA PHE A 10 -11.64 -15.64 7.18
C PHE A 10 -10.99 -14.40 6.54
N ILE A 11 -10.67 -13.38 7.34
CA ILE A 11 -10.06 -12.14 6.80
C ILE A 11 -8.71 -12.44 6.14
N PHE A 12 -7.92 -13.35 6.70
CA PHE A 12 -6.69 -13.83 6.07
C PHE A 12 -6.95 -14.41 4.67
N ILE A 13 -7.93 -15.32 4.55
CA ILE A 13 -8.31 -15.93 3.27
C ILE A 13 -8.84 -14.88 2.30
N THR A 14 -9.69 -13.96 2.77
CA THR A 14 -10.25 -12.87 1.95
C THR A 14 -9.13 -12.01 1.35
N VAL A 15 -8.21 -11.52 2.17
CA VAL A 15 -7.10 -10.68 1.69
C VAL A 15 -6.16 -11.45 0.78
N MET A 16 -5.87 -12.71 1.12
CA MET A 16 -5.03 -13.56 0.28
C MET A 16 -5.65 -13.79 -1.11
N LEU A 17 -6.95 -14.09 -1.18
CA LEU A 17 -7.65 -14.30 -2.46
C LEU A 17 -7.76 -13.00 -3.27
N ASP A 18 -8.00 -11.86 -2.62
CA ASP A 18 -8.03 -10.55 -3.30
C ASP A 18 -6.66 -10.22 -3.92
N MET A 19 -5.57 -10.44 -3.16
CA MET A 19 -4.22 -10.21 -3.65
C MET A 19 -3.80 -11.22 -4.73
N LEU A 20 -4.25 -12.47 -4.61
CA LEU A 20 -4.03 -13.49 -5.63
C LEU A 20 -4.76 -13.12 -6.92
N ALA A 21 -6.02 -12.70 -6.86
CA ALA A 21 -6.79 -12.27 -8.01
C ALA A 21 -6.15 -11.05 -8.71
N LEU A 22 -5.69 -10.05 -7.94
CA LEU A 22 -4.96 -8.91 -8.47
C LEU A 22 -3.64 -9.34 -9.13
N GLY A 23 -2.92 -10.24 -8.48
CA GLY A 23 -1.64 -10.76 -8.97
C GLY A 23 -1.77 -11.58 -10.25
N LEU A 24 -2.85 -12.36 -10.42
CA LEU A 24 -3.15 -13.11 -11.65
C LEU A 24 -3.19 -12.21 -12.89
N ILE A 25 -3.71 -10.99 -12.72
CA ILE A 25 -3.95 -10.04 -13.82
C ILE A 25 -2.69 -9.23 -14.14
N ALA A 26 -1.82 -9.03 -13.17
CA ALA A 26 -0.66 -8.15 -13.31
C ALA A 26 0.23 -8.46 -14.54
N PRO A 27 0.59 -9.71 -14.87
CA PRO A 27 1.37 -10.02 -16.05
C PRO A 27 0.58 -9.90 -17.35
N VAL A 28 -0.74 -10.11 -17.34
CA VAL A 28 -1.53 -10.33 -18.57
C VAL A 28 -2.31 -9.10 -19.05
N LEU A 29 -2.71 -8.18 -18.16
CA LEU A 29 -3.46 -6.99 -18.55
C LEU A 29 -2.70 -6.12 -19.56
N PRO A 30 -1.39 -5.84 -19.40
CA PRO A 30 -0.64 -5.09 -20.41
C PRO A 30 -0.56 -5.80 -21.77
N LYS A 31 -0.51 -7.13 -21.77
CA LYS A 31 -0.56 -7.92 -22.99
C LYS A 31 -1.92 -7.83 -23.69
N LEU A 32 -3.02 -7.93 -22.92
CA LEU A 32 -4.38 -7.77 -23.46
C LEU A 32 -4.59 -6.38 -24.08
N ILE A 33 -4.06 -5.32 -23.43
CA ILE A 33 -4.06 -3.97 -24.00
C ILE A 33 -3.30 -3.93 -25.32
N LEU A 34 -2.11 -4.54 -25.38
CA LEU A 34 -1.28 -4.60 -26.58
C LEU A 34 -2.00 -5.34 -27.73
N ASP A 35 -2.71 -6.43 -27.42
CA ASP A 35 -3.47 -7.20 -28.40
C ASP A 35 -4.63 -6.40 -28.98
N PHE A 36 -5.38 -5.63 -28.19
CA PHE A 36 -6.42 -4.74 -28.68
C PHE A 36 -5.88 -3.61 -29.57
N LEU A 37 -4.60 -3.28 -29.45
CA LEU A 37 -3.93 -2.25 -30.25
C LEU A 37 -3.08 -2.84 -31.37
N TYR A 38 -3.34 -4.08 -31.74
CA TYR A 38 -2.69 -4.78 -32.86
C TYR A 38 -1.15 -4.77 -32.76
N GLY A 39 -0.61 -4.80 -31.57
CA GLY A 39 0.84 -4.82 -31.32
C GLY A 39 1.51 -3.43 -31.29
N ASP A 40 0.76 -2.34 -31.39
CA ASP A 40 1.34 -1.00 -31.23
C ASP A 40 1.76 -0.74 -29.77
N MET A 41 3.05 -0.97 -29.50
CA MET A 41 3.63 -0.84 -28.18
C MET A 41 3.58 0.59 -27.63
N ASN A 42 3.68 1.59 -28.50
CA ASN A 42 3.62 3.00 -28.09
C ASN A 42 2.22 3.36 -27.55
N SER A 43 1.19 3.03 -28.31
CA SER A 43 -0.20 3.21 -27.86
C SER A 43 -0.53 2.34 -26.64
N ALA A 44 -0.02 1.10 -26.59
CA ALA A 44 -0.22 0.21 -25.45
C ALA A 44 0.39 0.77 -24.16
N ALA A 45 1.58 1.37 -24.23
CA ALA A 45 2.20 2.04 -23.09
C ALA A 45 1.35 3.22 -22.60
N ASN A 46 0.87 4.08 -23.50
CA ASN A 46 -0.01 5.20 -23.14
C ASN A 46 -1.30 4.72 -22.46
N TRP A 47 -1.99 3.74 -23.03
CA TRP A 47 -3.21 3.17 -22.47
C TRP A 47 -2.97 2.48 -21.12
N ASN A 48 -1.84 1.79 -20.95
CA ASN A 48 -1.45 1.20 -19.67
C ASN A 48 -1.32 2.27 -18.59
N GLY A 49 -0.72 3.42 -18.91
CA GLY A 49 -0.66 4.59 -18.02
C GLY A 49 -2.04 5.14 -17.66
N VAL A 50 -2.92 5.31 -18.68
CA VAL A 50 -4.29 5.78 -18.47
C VAL A 50 -5.06 4.81 -17.56
N PHE A 51 -4.96 3.51 -17.79
CA PHE A 51 -5.65 2.48 -16.99
C PHE A 51 -5.17 2.45 -15.54
N GLY A 52 -3.84 2.55 -15.34
CA GLY A 52 -3.26 2.65 -14.00
C GLY A 52 -3.72 3.91 -13.26
N THR A 53 -3.68 5.06 -13.94
CA THR A 53 -4.10 6.35 -13.37
C THR A 53 -5.59 6.38 -13.04
N VAL A 54 -6.46 5.89 -13.93
CA VAL A 54 -7.92 5.86 -13.68
C VAL A 54 -8.25 4.93 -12.51
N PHE A 55 -7.64 3.75 -12.46
CA PHE A 55 -7.78 2.84 -11.33
C PHE A 55 -7.37 3.52 -10.02
N ALA A 56 -6.20 4.17 -9.99
CA ALA A 56 -5.69 4.89 -8.82
C ALA A 56 -6.57 6.07 -8.41
N LEU A 57 -7.08 6.86 -9.37
CA LEU A 57 -8.02 7.95 -9.12
C LEU A 57 -9.31 7.46 -8.47
N MET A 58 -9.91 6.40 -9.02
CA MET A 58 -11.12 5.82 -8.45
C MET A 58 -10.85 5.30 -7.04
N GLN A 59 -9.75 4.61 -6.82
CA GLN A 59 -9.36 4.13 -5.48
C GLN A 59 -9.12 5.30 -4.51
N PHE A 60 -8.46 6.37 -4.95
CA PHE A 60 -8.20 7.55 -4.14
C PHE A 60 -9.48 8.21 -3.61
N PHE A 61 -10.49 8.39 -4.48
CA PHE A 61 -11.74 9.02 -4.09
C PHE A 61 -12.68 8.08 -3.35
N PHE A 62 -12.79 6.83 -3.79
CA PHE A 62 -13.80 5.91 -3.27
C PHE A 62 -13.34 5.11 -2.04
N SER A 63 -12.04 4.91 -1.82
CA SER A 63 -11.55 4.18 -0.64
C SER A 63 -11.97 4.85 0.68
N PRO A 64 -11.83 6.18 0.88
CA PRO A 64 -12.34 6.84 2.08
C PRO A 64 -13.88 6.79 2.18
N VAL A 65 -14.59 6.90 1.06
CA VAL A 65 -16.06 6.82 1.02
C VAL A 65 -16.51 5.43 1.50
N LEU A 66 -15.92 4.37 0.96
CA LEU A 66 -16.23 3.00 1.38
C LEU A 66 -15.84 2.74 2.84
N GLY A 67 -14.75 3.35 3.33
CA GLY A 67 -14.40 3.37 4.74
C GLY A 67 -15.51 3.94 5.62
N VAL A 68 -16.02 5.13 5.28
CA VAL A 68 -17.13 5.77 6.02
C VAL A 68 -18.44 4.98 5.88
N LEU A 69 -18.72 4.41 4.70
CA LEU A 69 -19.88 3.52 4.52
C LEU A 69 -19.77 2.27 5.40
N SER A 70 -18.56 1.72 5.56
CA SER A 70 -18.33 0.56 6.44
C SER A 70 -18.50 0.91 7.91
N ASP A 71 -18.21 2.15 8.32
CA ASP A 71 -18.48 2.65 9.67
C ASP A 71 -19.99 2.82 9.95
N ARG A 72 -20.79 3.11 8.92
CA ARG A 72 -22.23 3.32 9.04
C ARG A 72 -23.05 2.04 8.93
N TYR A 73 -22.79 1.25 7.88
CA TYR A 73 -23.63 0.10 7.54
C TYR A 73 -23.07 -1.22 8.12
N GLY A 74 -21.83 -1.23 8.56
CA GLY A 74 -21.10 -2.40 9.02
C GLY A 74 -19.98 -2.80 8.07
N ARG A 75 -19.02 -3.56 8.59
CA ARG A 75 -17.84 -4.00 7.81
C ARG A 75 -18.20 -5.04 6.76
N ARG A 76 -19.02 -6.03 7.18
CA ARG A 76 -19.40 -7.17 6.34
C ARG A 76 -20.05 -6.76 5.02
N PRO A 77 -21.10 -5.91 4.97
CA PRO A 77 -21.74 -5.52 3.71
C PRO A 77 -20.77 -4.88 2.73
N VAL A 78 -19.84 -4.04 3.21
CA VAL A 78 -18.86 -3.34 2.36
C VAL A 78 -17.82 -4.31 1.80
N ILE A 79 -17.28 -5.25 2.60
CA ILE A 79 -16.38 -6.30 2.12
C ILE A 79 -17.07 -7.17 1.05
N LEU A 80 -18.31 -7.58 1.30
CA LEU A 80 -19.06 -8.39 0.35
C LEU A 80 -19.34 -7.65 -0.96
N LEU A 81 -19.74 -6.37 -0.87
CA LEU A 81 -19.96 -5.55 -2.07
C LEU A 81 -18.68 -5.36 -2.89
N SER A 82 -17.55 -5.14 -2.21
CA SER A 82 -16.23 -5.02 -2.85
C SER A 82 -15.86 -6.31 -3.59
N ASN A 83 -15.99 -7.47 -2.95
CA ASN A 83 -15.64 -8.76 -3.55
C ASN A 83 -16.57 -9.13 -4.72
N LEU A 84 -17.87 -8.84 -4.58
CA LEU A 84 -18.83 -9.05 -5.67
C LEU A 84 -18.52 -8.14 -6.86
N GLY A 85 -18.26 -6.85 -6.59
CA GLY A 85 -17.91 -5.87 -7.60
C GLY A 85 -16.63 -6.24 -8.36
N LEU A 86 -15.58 -6.70 -7.65
CA LEU A 86 -14.35 -7.20 -8.28
C LEU A 86 -14.60 -8.45 -9.11
N GLY A 87 -15.38 -9.41 -8.60
CA GLY A 87 -15.70 -10.63 -9.35
C GLY A 87 -16.45 -10.33 -10.66
N LEU A 88 -17.44 -9.42 -10.60
CA LEU A 88 -18.18 -8.99 -11.81
C LEU A 88 -17.27 -8.19 -12.76
N ASP A 89 -16.40 -7.33 -12.24
CA ASP A 89 -15.43 -6.59 -13.05
C ASP A 89 -14.49 -7.53 -13.83
N TYR A 90 -13.97 -8.56 -13.18
CA TYR A 90 -13.12 -9.54 -13.86
C TYR A 90 -13.87 -10.29 -14.96
N ILE A 91 -15.16 -10.57 -14.81
CA ILE A 91 -16.00 -11.12 -15.88
C ILE A 91 -16.14 -10.11 -17.04
N VAL A 92 -16.41 -8.84 -16.73
CA VAL A 92 -16.48 -7.77 -17.74
C VAL A 92 -15.17 -7.67 -18.52
N MET A 93 -14.02 -7.72 -17.83
CA MET A 93 -12.71 -7.69 -18.49
C MET A 93 -12.43 -8.95 -19.31
N ALA A 94 -12.79 -10.14 -18.82
CA ALA A 94 -12.65 -11.39 -19.57
C ALA A 94 -13.48 -11.40 -20.86
N LEU A 95 -14.67 -10.83 -20.83
CA LEU A 95 -15.59 -10.75 -21.96
C LEU A 95 -15.36 -9.51 -22.84
N SER A 96 -14.49 -8.58 -22.45
CA SER A 96 -14.32 -7.30 -23.13
C SER A 96 -14.06 -7.47 -24.63
N PRO A 97 -14.91 -6.88 -25.52
CA PRO A 97 -14.69 -6.92 -26.96
C PRO A 97 -13.79 -5.79 -27.47
N THR A 98 -13.59 -4.74 -26.66
CA THR A 98 -12.81 -3.56 -27.02
C THR A 98 -12.07 -2.98 -25.81
N ILE A 99 -11.05 -2.16 -26.07
CA ILE A 99 -10.29 -1.45 -25.05
C ILE A 99 -11.18 -0.56 -24.16
N GLY A 100 -12.27 -0.02 -24.70
CA GLY A 100 -13.25 0.79 -23.93
C GLY A 100 -13.93 -0.01 -22.82
N TRP A 101 -14.22 -1.28 -23.04
CA TRP A 101 -14.77 -2.16 -21.99
C TRP A 101 -13.73 -2.46 -20.89
N LEU A 102 -12.47 -2.63 -21.26
CA LEU A 102 -11.38 -2.72 -20.26
C LEU A 102 -11.26 -1.44 -19.43
N PHE A 103 -11.46 -0.27 -20.06
CA PHE A 103 -11.46 1.02 -19.35
C PHE A 103 -12.60 1.11 -18.33
N VAL A 104 -13.82 0.68 -18.69
CA VAL A 104 -14.94 0.56 -17.76
C VAL A 104 -14.60 -0.38 -16.61
N GLY A 105 -13.99 -1.52 -16.91
CA GLY A 105 -13.47 -2.44 -15.89
C GLY A 105 -12.50 -1.74 -14.92
N ARG A 106 -11.56 -0.95 -15.41
CA ARG A 106 -10.61 -0.22 -14.53
C ARG A 106 -11.31 0.77 -13.60
N ILE A 107 -12.38 1.43 -14.05
CA ILE A 107 -13.20 2.30 -13.21
C ILE A 107 -13.87 1.47 -12.10
N ILE A 108 -14.52 0.37 -12.46
CA ILE A 108 -15.21 -0.51 -11.50
C ILE A 108 -14.22 -1.10 -10.49
N SER A 109 -13.09 -1.64 -10.95
CA SER A 109 -12.02 -2.15 -10.08
C SER A 109 -11.56 -1.09 -9.08
N GLY A 110 -11.27 0.13 -9.53
CA GLY A 110 -10.80 1.20 -8.67
C GLY A 110 -11.81 1.59 -7.59
N ILE A 111 -13.11 1.60 -7.93
CA ILE A 111 -14.20 1.88 -6.96
C ILE A 111 -14.32 0.73 -5.94
N THR A 112 -14.24 -0.51 -6.38
CA THR A 112 -14.53 -1.69 -5.54
C THR A 112 -13.32 -2.22 -4.75
N THR A 113 -12.09 -1.86 -5.10
CA THR A 113 -10.85 -2.31 -4.45
C THR A 113 -10.62 -1.62 -3.09
N SER A 114 -11.58 -1.71 -2.18
CA SER A 114 -11.47 -1.14 -0.82
C SER A 114 -11.60 -2.20 0.28
N SER A 115 -11.42 -3.47 -0.08
CA SER A 115 -11.50 -4.59 0.86
C SER A 115 -10.43 -4.49 1.96
N ILE A 116 -9.19 -4.09 1.64
CA ILE A 116 -8.06 -4.10 2.59
C ILE A 116 -8.27 -3.14 3.78
N PRO A 117 -8.58 -1.84 3.61
CA PRO A 117 -8.83 -0.95 4.75
C PRO A 117 -10.00 -1.42 5.62
N THR A 118 -11.07 -1.94 4.98
CA THR A 118 -12.23 -2.49 5.70
C THR A 118 -11.87 -3.80 6.44
N ALA A 119 -11.03 -4.66 5.86
CA ALA A 119 -10.52 -5.86 6.51
C ALA A 119 -9.65 -5.54 7.74
N MET A 120 -8.78 -4.51 7.64
CA MET A 120 -8.00 -4.01 8.79
C MET A 120 -8.91 -3.50 9.91
N ALA A 121 -9.96 -2.73 9.56
CA ALA A 121 -10.95 -2.26 10.52
C ALA A 121 -11.73 -3.44 11.16
N TYR A 122 -12.11 -4.44 10.37
CA TYR A 122 -12.75 -5.66 10.87
C TYR A 122 -11.89 -6.38 11.92
N ILE A 123 -10.59 -6.53 11.67
CA ILE A 123 -9.64 -7.11 12.64
C ILE A 123 -9.58 -6.27 13.91
N ALA A 124 -9.51 -4.93 13.77
CA ALA A 124 -9.50 -4.03 14.92
C ALA A 124 -10.76 -4.15 15.79
N ASP A 125 -11.91 -4.50 15.18
CA ASP A 125 -13.18 -4.71 15.89
C ASP A 125 -13.22 -6.05 16.65
N VAL A 126 -12.63 -7.14 16.09
CA VAL A 126 -12.77 -8.51 16.63
C VAL A 126 -11.57 -9.00 17.43
N VAL A 127 -10.40 -8.37 17.29
CA VAL A 127 -9.15 -8.79 17.96
C VAL A 127 -8.83 -7.88 19.13
N PRO A 128 -8.56 -8.45 20.34
CA PRO A 128 -8.08 -7.69 21.50
C PRO A 128 -6.81 -6.90 21.17
N LYS A 129 -6.64 -5.71 21.80
CA LYS A 129 -5.56 -4.77 21.50
C LYS A 129 -4.18 -5.41 21.54
N GLU A 130 -3.95 -6.31 22.51
CA GLU A 130 -2.67 -7.00 22.76
C GLU A 130 -2.29 -7.98 21.64
N LYS A 131 -3.27 -8.47 20.87
CA LYS A 131 -3.09 -9.44 19.78
C LYS A 131 -3.20 -8.83 18.38
N ARG A 132 -3.54 -7.52 18.26
CA ARG A 132 -3.75 -6.86 16.96
C ARG A 132 -2.49 -6.85 16.11
N ALA A 133 -1.33 -6.61 16.70
CA ALA A 133 -0.06 -6.58 15.96
C ALA A 133 0.20 -7.91 15.23
N GLY A 134 -0.03 -9.05 15.90
CA GLY A 134 0.09 -10.37 15.27
C GLY A 134 -0.95 -10.61 14.18
N ALA A 135 -2.21 -10.17 14.38
CA ALA A 135 -3.26 -10.30 13.38
C ALA A 135 -3.00 -9.43 12.14
N PHE A 136 -2.49 -8.21 12.31
CA PHE A 136 -2.06 -7.36 11.18
C PHE A 136 -0.84 -7.94 10.46
N GLY A 137 0.09 -8.57 11.20
CA GLY A 137 1.20 -9.30 10.60
C GLY A 137 0.73 -10.46 9.69
N MET A 138 -0.31 -11.19 10.10
CA MET A 138 -0.93 -12.24 9.26
C MET A 138 -1.53 -11.67 7.96
N ILE A 139 -2.15 -10.47 8.00
CA ILE A 139 -2.62 -9.81 6.77
C ILE A 139 -1.45 -9.51 5.83
N GLY A 140 -0.32 -9.05 6.37
CA GLY A 140 0.90 -8.86 5.58
C GLY A 140 1.38 -10.15 4.90
N VAL A 141 1.31 -11.28 5.60
CA VAL A 141 1.63 -12.61 5.03
C VAL A 141 0.62 -13.00 3.94
N ALA A 142 -0.69 -12.78 4.17
CA ALA A 142 -1.72 -13.06 3.16
C ALA A 142 -1.51 -12.23 1.89
N PHE A 143 -1.19 -10.94 2.05
CA PHE A 143 -0.83 -10.04 0.96
C PHE A 143 0.39 -10.55 0.19
N GLY A 144 1.47 -10.90 0.89
CA GLY A 144 2.71 -11.41 0.28
C GLY A 144 2.49 -12.72 -0.47
N LEU A 145 1.77 -13.68 0.12
CA LEU A 145 1.47 -14.96 -0.54
C LEU A 145 0.62 -14.76 -1.80
N GLY A 146 -0.44 -13.93 -1.73
CA GLY A 146 -1.26 -13.63 -2.90
C GLY A 146 -0.46 -12.96 -4.01
N PHE A 147 0.43 -12.03 -3.67
CA PHE A 147 1.27 -11.31 -4.63
C PHE A 147 2.39 -12.17 -5.22
N ILE A 148 2.85 -13.23 -4.54
CA ILE A 148 3.80 -14.22 -5.09
C ILE A 148 3.08 -15.22 -5.99
N LEU A 149 2.01 -15.81 -5.48
CA LEU A 149 1.29 -16.90 -6.17
C LEU A 149 0.50 -16.37 -7.37
N GLY A 150 -0.08 -15.16 -7.24
CA GLY A 150 -0.91 -14.57 -8.30
C GLY A 150 -0.20 -14.47 -9.64
N PRO A 151 0.91 -13.72 -9.76
CA PRO A 151 1.64 -13.63 -11.01
C PRO A 151 2.24 -14.96 -11.46
N GLY A 152 2.71 -15.79 -10.50
CA GLY A 152 3.26 -17.12 -10.78
C GLY A 152 2.26 -18.08 -11.44
N ILE A 153 0.97 -17.95 -11.11
CA ILE A 153 -0.13 -18.70 -11.74
C ILE A 153 -0.67 -17.97 -12.96
N GLY A 154 -0.82 -16.64 -12.87
CA GLY A 154 -1.39 -15.80 -13.92
C GLY A 154 -0.57 -15.80 -15.22
N GLY A 155 0.76 -15.84 -15.10
CA GLY A 155 1.66 -15.92 -16.25
C GLY A 155 1.41 -17.15 -17.12
N PRO A 156 1.57 -18.38 -16.60
CA PRO A 156 1.28 -19.60 -17.36
C PRO A 156 -0.15 -19.67 -17.91
N LEU A 157 -1.15 -19.25 -17.13
CA LEU A 157 -2.52 -19.18 -17.64
C LEU A 157 -2.66 -18.18 -18.80
N GLY A 158 -1.95 -17.05 -18.73
CA GLY A 158 -1.93 -16.02 -19.77
C GLY A 158 -1.23 -16.45 -21.07
N ASP A 159 -0.27 -17.37 -21.00
CA ASP A 159 0.35 -17.97 -22.19
C ASP A 159 -0.59 -18.98 -22.87
N VAL A 160 -1.53 -19.62 -22.15
CA VAL A 160 -2.56 -20.47 -22.72
C VAL A 160 -3.64 -19.62 -23.40
N ASP A 161 -4.20 -18.66 -22.68
CA ASP A 161 -5.16 -17.66 -23.16
C ASP A 161 -5.06 -16.41 -22.30
N VAL A 162 -4.87 -15.26 -22.89
CA VAL A 162 -4.71 -13.97 -22.20
C VAL A 162 -5.93 -13.59 -21.35
N ARG A 163 -7.10 -14.17 -21.61
CA ARG A 163 -8.35 -13.93 -20.86
C ARG A 163 -8.56 -14.92 -19.72
N LEU A 164 -7.88 -16.07 -19.74
CA LEU A 164 -8.04 -17.12 -18.73
C LEU A 164 -7.72 -16.64 -17.29
N PRO A 165 -6.66 -15.84 -17.03
CA PRO A 165 -6.42 -15.28 -15.70
C PRO A 165 -7.57 -14.43 -15.15
N PHE A 166 -8.30 -13.70 -16.01
CA PHE A 166 -9.47 -12.92 -15.58
C PHE A 166 -10.63 -13.82 -15.15
N TRP A 167 -10.88 -14.93 -15.86
CA TRP A 167 -11.89 -15.92 -15.45
C TRP A 167 -11.55 -16.57 -14.11
N VAL A 168 -10.29 -16.92 -13.92
CA VAL A 168 -9.82 -17.51 -12.66
C VAL A 168 -9.91 -16.49 -11.51
N ALA A 169 -9.52 -15.24 -11.75
CA ALA A 169 -9.66 -14.15 -10.78
C ALA A 169 -11.13 -13.88 -10.41
N ALA A 170 -12.03 -13.91 -11.41
CA ALA A 170 -13.48 -13.81 -11.18
C ALA A 170 -13.97 -14.97 -10.29
N GLY A 171 -13.55 -16.20 -10.58
CA GLY A 171 -13.86 -17.37 -9.79
C GLY A 171 -13.43 -17.24 -8.34
N PHE A 172 -12.19 -16.82 -8.09
CA PHE A 172 -11.69 -16.59 -6.72
C PHE A 172 -12.44 -15.47 -5.99
N SER A 173 -12.70 -14.33 -6.65
CA SER A 173 -13.42 -13.21 -6.04
C SER A 173 -14.87 -13.57 -5.72
N LEU A 174 -15.56 -14.26 -6.62
CA LEU A 174 -16.94 -14.72 -6.38
C LEU A 174 -17.02 -15.83 -5.35
N ALA A 175 -16.07 -16.77 -5.32
CA ALA A 175 -15.96 -17.77 -4.26
C ALA A 175 -15.70 -17.13 -2.90
N ASN A 176 -14.82 -16.11 -2.84
CA ASN A 176 -14.58 -15.33 -1.63
C ASN A 176 -15.83 -14.57 -1.17
N TRP A 177 -16.55 -13.95 -2.11
CA TRP A 177 -17.83 -13.32 -1.83
C TRP A 177 -18.84 -14.31 -1.25
N LEU A 178 -19.01 -15.48 -1.86
CA LEU A 178 -19.94 -16.52 -1.41
C LEU A 178 -19.55 -17.04 0.00
N TYR A 179 -18.24 -17.29 0.19
CA TYR A 179 -17.71 -17.69 1.51
C TYR A 179 -18.00 -16.62 2.57
N GLY A 180 -17.74 -15.36 2.26
CA GLY A 180 -18.05 -14.23 3.13
C GLY A 180 -19.54 -14.09 3.42
N TYR A 181 -20.39 -14.30 2.40
CA TYR A 181 -21.84 -14.23 2.55
C TYR A 181 -22.36 -15.32 3.50
N LEU A 182 -21.85 -16.55 3.40
CA LEU A 182 -22.33 -17.69 4.18
C LEU A 182 -21.76 -17.72 5.61
N PHE A 183 -20.50 -17.36 5.81
CA PHE A 183 -19.78 -17.69 7.06
C PHE A 183 -19.36 -16.48 7.90
N VAL A 184 -19.33 -15.25 7.34
CA VAL A 184 -18.78 -14.10 8.04
C VAL A 184 -19.85 -13.35 8.82
N PRO A 185 -19.69 -13.24 10.16
CA PRO A 185 -20.56 -12.39 10.95
C PRO A 185 -20.20 -10.91 10.79
N GLU A 186 -21.12 -10.01 11.10
CA GLU A 186 -20.82 -8.58 11.24
C GLU A 186 -19.93 -8.34 12.46
N SER A 187 -18.88 -7.51 12.29
CA SER A 187 -17.96 -7.16 13.38
C SER A 187 -18.37 -5.90 14.11
N LEU A 188 -18.95 -4.93 13.40
CA LEU A 188 -19.32 -3.65 13.96
C LEU A 188 -20.70 -3.69 14.61
N ARG A 189 -20.74 -3.56 15.94
CA ARG A 189 -21.99 -3.51 16.68
C ARG A 189 -22.81 -2.27 16.31
N PRO A 190 -24.15 -2.35 16.31
CA PRO A 190 -25.00 -1.20 15.98
C PRO A 190 -24.69 0.06 16.80
N GLU A 191 -24.33 -0.09 18.09
CA GLU A 191 -24.04 1.02 19.00
C GLU A 191 -22.75 1.77 18.65
N HIS A 192 -21.84 1.12 17.90
CA HIS A 192 -20.57 1.71 17.47
C HIS A 192 -20.62 2.29 16.05
N ARG A 193 -21.76 2.19 15.38
CA ARG A 193 -21.93 2.76 14.03
C ARG A 193 -21.93 4.28 14.09
N LYS A 194 -21.28 4.89 13.10
CA LYS A 194 -21.12 6.34 13.01
C LYS A 194 -21.98 6.89 11.88
N GLU A 195 -22.44 8.12 12.02
CA GLU A 195 -23.14 8.82 10.95
C GLU A 195 -22.21 9.08 9.77
N PHE A 196 -22.79 9.00 8.57
CA PHE A 196 -22.09 9.29 7.34
C PHE A 196 -21.85 10.79 7.20
N THR A 197 -20.59 11.19 7.10
CA THR A 197 -20.20 12.58 6.82
C THR A 197 -19.09 12.61 5.78
N LEU A 198 -19.33 13.28 4.64
CA LEU A 198 -18.33 13.44 3.57
C LEU A 198 -17.04 14.13 4.05
N ARG A 199 -17.12 14.98 5.09
CA ARG A 199 -15.93 15.62 5.68
C ARG A 199 -14.92 14.63 6.22
N ARG A 200 -15.37 13.46 6.69
CA ARG A 200 -14.50 12.35 7.15
C ARG A 200 -13.87 11.58 6.00
N ALA A 201 -14.43 11.66 4.81
CA ALA A 201 -13.92 11.03 3.60
C ALA A 201 -12.88 11.90 2.85
N ASN A 202 -12.34 12.96 3.48
CA ASN A 202 -11.34 13.81 2.86
C ASN A 202 -9.95 13.17 2.91
N PRO A 203 -9.40 12.67 1.78
CA PRO A 203 -8.09 12.00 1.77
C PRO A 203 -6.91 12.98 1.94
N LEU A 204 -7.12 14.29 1.81
CA LEU A 204 -6.07 15.30 1.86
C LEU A 204 -5.97 16.01 3.23
N GLY A 205 -6.94 15.80 4.11
CA GLY A 205 -7.03 16.55 5.38
C GLY A 205 -5.81 16.38 6.28
N SER A 206 -5.24 15.19 6.33
CA SER A 206 -4.08 14.85 7.15
C SER A 206 -2.73 15.38 6.63
N LEU A 207 -2.66 15.87 5.37
CA LEU A 207 -1.41 16.41 4.82
C LEU A 207 -0.94 17.68 5.54
N ALA A 208 -1.83 18.38 6.24
CA ALA A 208 -1.48 19.57 7.01
C ALA A 208 -0.44 19.26 8.09
N LEU A 209 -0.51 18.09 8.73
CA LEU A 209 0.45 17.64 9.73
C LEU A 209 1.88 17.58 9.19
N LEU A 210 2.07 17.20 7.93
CA LEU A 210 3.42 17.09 7.34
C LEU A 210 4.10 18.46 7.18
N ARG A 211 3.35 19.55 7.22
CA ARG A 211 3.88 20.92 7.12
C ARG A 211 4.14 21.56 8.48
N SER A 212 3.64 20.96 9.58
CA SER A 212 3.77 21.52 10.91
C SER A 212 5.21 21.47 11.46
N HIS A 213 6.03 20.51 10.98
CA HIS A 213 7.41 20.34 11.43
C HIS A 213 8.36 20.25 10.21
N PRO A 214 9.45 21.06 10.16
CA PRO A 214 10.38 21.05 9.02
C PRO A 214 10.99 19.67 8.73
N GLU A 215 11.39 18.93 9.77
CA GLU A 215 11.98 17.60 9.62
C GLU A 215 10.96 16.56 9.10
N LEU A 216 9.70 16.67 9.54
CA LEU A 216 8.63 15.81 9.05
C LEU A 216 8.34 16.11 7.56
N SER A 217 8.40 17.38 7.16
CA SER A 217 8.25 17.80 5.76
C SER A 217 9.37 17.24 4.87
N LYS A 218 10.63 17.23 5.34
CA LYS A 218 11.77 16.64 4.61
C LYS A 218 11.56 15.12 4.43
N LEU A 219 11.18 14.41 5.51
CA LEU A 219 10.89 12.98 5.47
C LEU A 219 9.70 12.67 4.55
N ALA A 220 8.65 13.48 4.58
CA ALA A 220 7.50 13.37 3.70
C ALA A 220 7.89 13.53 2.23
N THR A 221 8.74 14.51 1.91
CA THR A 221 9.21 14.76 0.55
C THR A 221 10.04 13.61 0.02
N LEU A 222 11.02 13.11 0.79
CA LEU A 222 11.82 11.96 0.34
C LEU A 222 10.94 10.69 0.19
N GLN A 223 9.98 10.49 1.08
CA GLN A 223 9.07 9.35 1.01
C GLN A 223 8.13 9.46 -0.20
N PHE A 224 7.67 10.67 -0.53
CA PHE A 224 6.89 10.91 -1.74
C PHE A 224 7.69 10.59 -3.01
N LEU A 225 8.96 11.04 -3.11
CA LEU A 225 9.84 10.70 -4.23
C LEU A 225 10.03 9.18 -4.36
N ALA A 226 10.18 8.48 -3.23
CA ALA A 226 10.28 7.03 -3.20
C ALA A 226 8.98 6.37 -3.68
N TYR A 227 7.81 6.84 -3.25
CA TYR A 227 6.52 6.32 -3.73
C TYR A 227 6.33 6.57 -5.22
N VAL A 228 6.65 7.77 -5.73
CA VAL A 228 6.59 8.05 -7.18
C VAL A 228 7.53 7.09 -7.93
N SER A 229 8.77 6.90 -7.45
CA SER A 229 9.72 5.97 -8.08
C SER A 229 9.20 4.53 -8.13
N HIS A 230 8.45 4.11 -7.11
CA HIS A 230 7.86 2.77 -7.05
C HIS A 230 6.89 2.52 -8.22
N GLU A 231 6.22 3.55 -8.71
CA GLU A 231 5.24 3.41 -9.78
C GLU A 231 5.87 3.08 -11.15
N VAL A 232 7.20 3.08 -11.29
CA VAL A 232 7.87 2.58 -12.49
C VAL A 232 7.53 1.12 -12.80
N PHE A 233 7.15 0.34 -11.79
CA PHE A 233 6.75 -1.05 -11.97
C PHE A 233 5.47 -1.23 -12.81
N VAL A 234 4.70 -0.19 -13.03
CA VAL A 234 3.54 -0.21 -13.94
C VAL A 234 3.93 -0.62 -15.37
N ILE A 235 5.15 -0.30 -15.79
CA ILE A 235 5.65 -0.64 -17.13
C ILE A 235 6.37 -2.00 -17.17
N TRP A 236 6.53 -2.70 -16.04
CA TRP A 236 7.34 -3.92 -15.93
C TRP A 236 7.04 -4.94 -17.03
N ALA A 237 5.77 -5.28 -17.22
CA ALA A 237 5.36 -6.28 -18.19
C ALA A 237 5.59 -5.78 -19.64
N LEU A 238 5.16 -4.55 -19.97
CA LEU A 238 5.36 -3.98 -21.31
C LEU A 238 6.84 -3.81 -21.65
N TYR A 239 7.66 -3.37 -20.68
CA TYR A 239 9.09 -3.26 -20.86
C TYR A 239 9.73 -4.63 -21.14
N ALA A 240 9.34 -5.66 -20.39
CA ALA A 240 9.85 -7.02 -20.56
C ALA A 240 9.44 -7.63 -21.91
N ILE A 241 8.19 -7.42 -22.34
CA ILE A 241 7.72 -7.81 -23.69
C ILE A 241 8.54 -7.09 -24.75
N TYR A 242 8.64 -5.76 -24.65
CA TYR A 242 9.31 -4.94 -25.65
C TYR A 242 10.80 -5.23 -25.78
N ARG A 243 11.50 -5.34 -24.63
CA ARG A 243 12.97 -5.39 -24.58
C ARG A 243 13.53 -6.80 -24.73
N PHE A 244 12.81 -7.81 -24.20
CA PHE A 244 13.31 -9.17 -24.07
C PHE A 244 12.41 -10.21 -24.74
N ALA A 245 11.28 -9.80 -25.31
CA ALA A 245 10.25 -10.69 -25.89
C ALA A 245 9.79 -11.78 -24.88
N TRP A 246 9.65 -11.41 -23.62
CA TRP A 246 9.24 -12.36 -22.57
C TRP A 246 7.80 -12.82 -22.75
N SER A 247 7.55 -14.12 -22.52
CA SER A 247 6.23 -14.68 -22.37
C SER A 247 5.56 -14.22 -21.06
N GLN A 248 4.25 -14.44 -20.95
CA GLN A 248 3.52 -14.12 -19.71
C GLN A 248 4.04 -14.95 -18.53
N THR A 249 4.43 -16.19 -18.76
CA THR A 249 5.09 -17.07 -17.78
C THR A 249 6.36 -16.43 -17.23
N MET A 250 7.25 -15.92 -18.09
CA MET A 250 8.49 -15.27 -17.65
C MET A 250 8.21 -13.99 -16.85
N ILE A 251 7.24 -13.19 -17.27
CA ILE A 251 6.80 -11.99 -16.54
C ILE A 251 6.23 -12.38 -15.18
N GLY A 252 5.33 -13.35 -15.14
CA GLY A 252 4.73 -13.85 -13.90
C GLY A 252 5.78 -14.40 -12.93
N ALA A 253 6.75 -15.20 -13.44
CA ALA A 253 7.86 -15.71 -12.64
C ALA A 253 8.74 -14.58 -12.09
N SER A 254 9.04 -13.55 -12.89
CA SER A 254 9.83 -12.40 -12.44
C SER A 254 9.14 -11.63 -11.30
N LEU A 255 7.83 -11.41 -11.40
CA LEU A 255 7.03 -10.78 -10.35
C LEU A 255 6.95 -11.64 -9.08
N ALA A 256 6.82 -12.96 -9.23
CA ALA A 256 6.86 -13.89 -8.10
C ALA A 256 8.22 -13.84 -7.38
N ILE A 257 9.33 -13.77 -8.13
CA ILE A 257 10.67 -13.60 -7.58
C ILE A 257 10.82 -12.28 -6.83
N VAL A 258 10.28 -11.16 -7.36
CA VAL A 258 10.20 -9.87 -6.65
C VAL A 258 9.48 -10.05 -5.31
N GLY A 259 8.34 -10.75 -5.31
CA GLY A 259 7.59 -11.05 -4.09
C GLY A 259 8.40 -11.84 -3.06
N ILE A 260 9.12 -12.87 -3.49
CA ILE A 260 9.96 -13.70 -2.62
C ILE A 260 11.08 -12.87 -1.98
N PHE A 261 11.84 -12.09 -2.77
CA PHE A 261 12.89 -11.23 -2.24
C PHE A 261 12.35 -10.15 -1.31
N THR A 262 11.22 -9.54 -1.66
CA THR A 262 10.54 -8.56 -0.81
C THR A 262 10.13 -9.17 0.53
N ALA A 263 9.54 -10.36 0.53
CA ALA A 263 9.15 -11.06 1.75
C ALA A 263 10.37 -11.44 2.62
N ALA A 264 11.43 -11.94 2.01
CA ALA A 264 12.67 -12.31 2.71
C ALA A 264 13.34 -11.08 3.36
N ILE A 265 13.43 -9.96 2.65
CA ILE A 265 14.05 -8.74 3.13
C ILE A 265 13.18 -8.07 4.19
N SER A 266 11.90 -7.85 3.91
CA SER A 266 10.99 -7.17 4.83
C SER A 266 10.72 -7.97 6.10
N GLY A 267 10.53 -9.30 5.98
CA GLY A 267 10.25 -10.18 7.11
C GLY A 267 11.47 -10.64 7.90
N GLY A 268 12.64 -10.81 7.24
CA GLY A 268 13.81 -11.42 7.85
C GLY A 268 14.97 -10.47 8.16
N LEU A 269 15.23 -9.50 7.29
CA LEU A 269 16.45 -8.69 7.33
C LEU A 269 16.23 -7.29 7.88
N THR A 270 15.09 -6.67 7.61
CA THR A 270 14.86 -5.23 7.89
C THR A 270 15.08 -4.91 9.37
N GLY A 271 14.49 -5.66 10.28
CA GLY A 271 14.64 -5.40 11.72
C GLY A 271 16.09 -5.50 12.20
N ARG A 272 16.85 -6.49 11.69
CA ARG A 272 18.28 -6.67 12.03
C ARG A 272 19.13 -5.55 11.46
N ILE A 273 18.86 -5.11 10.24
CA ILE A 273 19.60 -4.03 9.58
C ILE A 273 19.34 -2.70 10.30
N VAL A 274 18.07 -2.39 10.65
CA VAL A 274 17.72 -1.20 11.41
C VAL A 274 18.37 -1.20 12.80
N ALA A 275 18.38 -2.34 13.49
CA ALA A 275 19.03 -2.46 14.81
C ALA A 275 20.55 -2.26 14.73
N TRP A 276 21.19 -2.69 13.63
CA TRP A 276 22.63 -2.58 13.46
C TRP A 276 23.09 -1.21 12.93
N LEU A 277 22.40 -0.67 11.93
CA LEU A 277 22.81 0.58 11.25
C LEU A 277 22.11 1.83 11.78
N GLY A 278 20.97 1.66 12.49
CA GLY A 278 20.04 2.73 12.85
C GLY A 278 19.14 3.12 11.65
N GLU A 279 18.03 3.79 11.97
CA GLU A 279 17.00 4.14 10.98
C GLU A 279 17.53 5.03 9.84
N ARG A 280 18.28 6.09 10.15
CA ARG A 280 18.78 7.04 9.16
C ARG A 280 19.73 6.38 8.15
N ARG A 281 20.67 5.54 8.62
CA ARG A 281 21.60 4.84 7.71
C ARG A 281 20.87 3.82 6.85
N THR A 282 19.95 3.07 7.45
CA THR A 282 19.10 2.10 6.73
C THR A 282 18.29 2.80 5.64
N LEU A 283 17.75 3.99 5.92
CA LEU A 283 16.97 4.78 4.97
C LEU A 283 17.80 5.12 3.72
N TYR A 284 18.95 5.77 3.86
CA TYR A 284 19.70 6.19 2.67
C TYR A 284 20.39 5.01 1.96
N ILE A 285 20.81 3.94 2.68
CA ILE A 285 21.34 2.73 2.06
C ILE A 285 20.28 2.03 1.23
N GLY A 286 19.06 1.91 1.75
CA GLY A 286 17.93 1.36 1.00
C GLY A 286 17.65 2.16 -0.28
N GLN A 287 17.60 3.50 -0.21
CA GLN A 287 17.42 4.36 -1.37
C GLN A 287 18.57 4.19 -2.40
N PHE A 288 19.81 4.05 -1.93
CA PHE A 288 20.97 3.79 -2.79
C PHE A 288 20.82 2.48 -3.58
N PHE A 289 20.49 1.38 -2.89
CA PHE A 289 20.30 0.10 -3.58
C PHE A 289 19.11 0.13 -4.54
N GLY A 290 18.04 0.84 -4.18
CA GLY A 290 16.92 1.10 -5.09
C GLY A 290 17.39 1.80 -6.36
N ALA A 291 18.13 2.90 -6.24
CA ALA A 291 18.66 3.67 -7.37
C ALA A 291 19.58 2.82 -8.25
N VAL A 292 20.54 2.09 -7.64
CA VAL A 292 21.45 1.20 -8.37
C VAL A 292 20.68 0.10 -9.12
N GLY A 293 19.73 -0.55 -8.46
CA GLY A 293 18.92 -1.60 -9.07
C GLY A 293 18.08 -1.07 -10.25
N MET A 294 17.52 0.15 -10.15
CA MET A 294 16.82 0.81 -11.25
C MET A 294 17.76 1.12 -12.43
N VAL A 295 18.98 1.57 -12.16
CA VAL A 295 20.00 1.78 -13.22
C VAL A 295 20.33 0.45 -13.92
N ILE A 296 20.52 -0.64 -13.16
CA ILE A 296 20.77 -1.98 -13.72
C ILE A 296 19.59 -2.41 -14.62
N ALA A 297 18.35 -2.23 -14.15
CA ALA A 297 17.14 -2.55 -14.92
C ALA A 297 17.06 -1.75 -16.22
N GLY A 298 17.33 -0.43 -16.17
CA GLY A 298 17.31 0.45 -17.34
C GLY A 298 18.42 0.14 -18.37
N LEU A 299 19.60 -0.26 -17.91
CA LEU A 299 20.76 -0.65 -18.74
C LEU A 299 20.64 -2.07 -19.29
N ALA A 300 19.74 -2.91 -18.77
CA ALA A 300 19.65 -4.32 -19.13
C ALA A 300 19.41 -4.51 -20.64
N ARG A 301 20.32 -5.21 -21.28
CA ARG A 301 20.21 -5.62 -22.69
C ARG A 301 19.69 -7.04 -22.84
N THR A 302 19.73 -7.83 -21.80
CA THR A 302 19.25 -9.22 -21.74
C THR A 302 18.34 -9.41 -20.54
N GLY A 303 17.40 -10.36 -20.64
CA GLY A 303 16.51 -10.71 -19.54
C GLY A 303 17.26 -11.19 -18.28
N ILE A 304 18.43 -11.84 -18.45
CA ILE A 304 19.25 -12.27 -17.30
C ILE A 304 19.75 -11.07 -16.51
N VAL A 305 20.31 -10.05 -17.17
CA VAL A 305 20.76 -8.82 -16.49
C VAL A 305 19.57 -8.11 -15.82
N TYR A 306 18.40 -8.10 -16.46
CA TYR A 306 17.20 -7.55 -15.86
C TYR A 306 16.78 -8.29 -14.59
N MET A 307 16.83 -9.62 -14.60
CA MET A 307 16.56 -10.46 -13.41
C MET A 307 17.56 -10.19 -12.27
N THR A 308 18.83 -9.91 -12.56
CA THR A 308 19.81 -9.55 -11.50
C THR A 308 19.52 -8.22 -10.82
N SER A 309 18.73 -7.33 -11.44
CA SER A 309 18.27 -6.10 -10.80
C SER A 309 17.28 -6.36 -9.64
N ILE A 310 16.52 -7.46 -9.68
CA ILE A 310 15.47 -7.77 -8.71
C ILE A 310 15.99 -7.84 -7.27
N PRO A 311 16.98 -8.67 -6.92
CA PRO A 311 17.49 -8.71 -5.55
C PRO A 311 18.06 -7.36 -5.10
N VAL A 312 18.68 -6.58 -5.99
CA VAL A 312 19.25 -5.27 -5.68
C VAL A 312 18.11 -4.25 -5.41
N ILE A 313 17.10 -4.19 -6.28
CA ILE A 313 15.91 -3.35 -6.07
C ILE A 313 15.18 -3.75 -4.78
N SER A 314 15.10 -5.03 -4.49
CA SER A 314 14.38 -5.52 -3.30
C SER A 314 15.00 -5.04 -1.99
N LEU A 315 16.31 -4.77 -1.94
CA LEU A 315 16.98 -4.15 -0.78
C LEU A 315 16.44 -2.74 -0.48
N TRP A 316 15.87 -2.06 -1.45
CA TRP A 316 15.20 -0.79 -1.21
C TRP A 316 14.07 -0.87 -0.18
N ASN A 317 13.41 -2.02 -0.05
CA ASN A 317 12.29 -2.22 0.89
C ASN A 317 12.67 -1.95 2.36
N ILE A 318 13.96 -2.00 2.74
CA ILE A 318 14.40 -1.65 4.11
C ILE A 318 14.18 -0.17 4.43
N SER A 319 14.10 0.70 3.41
CA SER A 319 13.95 2.14 3.61
C SER A 319 12.56 2.56 4.09
N PHE A 320 11.49 1.83 3.73
CA PHE A 320 10.14 2.19 4.08
C PHE A 320 9.86 2.15 5.59
N PRO A 321 10.16 1.03 6.31
CA PRO A 321 10.02 0.98 7.76
C PRO A 321 10.93 1.96 8.49
N ALA A 322 12.16 2.18 7.98
CA ALA A 322 13.09 3.14 8.55
C ALA A 322 12.56 4.57 8.46
N ALA A 323 12.03 4.99 7.30
CA ALA A 323 11.39 6.29 7.14
C ALA A 323 10.18 6.44 8.06
N GLN A 324 9.32 5.41 8.14
CA GLN A 324 8.14 5.42 8.98
C GLN A 324 8.49 5.51 10.47
N GLY A 325 9.51 4.79 10.94
CA GLY A 325 10.03 4.90 12.31
C GLY A 325 10.49 6.32 12.61
N MET A 326 11.34 6.89 11.74
CA MET A 326 11.80 8.28 11.89
C MET A 326 10.67 9.30 11.91
N MET A 327 9.58 9.11 11.16
CA MET A 327 8.40 10.00 11.18
C MET A 327 7.61 9.82 12.47
N THR A 328 7.41 8.57 12.91
CA THR A 328 6.66 8.21 14.11
C THR A 328 7.27 8.82 15.39
N HIS A 329 8.61 8.86 15.48
CA HIS A 329 9.30 9.46 16.60
C HIS A 329 9.20 11.00 16.69
N ARG A 330 8.65 11.66 15.66
CA ARG A 330 8.54 13.12 15.57
C ARG A 330 7.14 13.67 15.81
N VAL A 331 6.21 12.80 16.13
CA VAL A 331 4.81 13.16 16.40
C VAL A 331 4.36 12.57 17.73
N SER A 332 3.43 13.24 18.40
CA SER A 332 2.83 12.75 19.64
C SER A 332 1.95 11.51 19.41
N GLU A 333 1.64 10.77 20.47
CA GLU A 333 0.73 9.62 20.39
C GLU A 333 -0.65 9.97 19.82
N ARG A 334 -1.11 11.20 20.07
CA ARG A 334 -2.41 11.69 19.55
C ARG A 334 -2.39 11.93 18.05
N GLU A 335 -1.25 12.29 17.49
CA GLU A 335 -1.06 12.60 16.07
C GLU A 335 -0.69 11.38 15.23
N GLN A 336 -0.40 10.22 15.83
CA GLN A 336 -0.02 8.99 15.12
C GLN A 336 -1.04 8.59 14.04
N GLY A 337 -2.34 8.70 14.35
CA GLY A 337 -3.40 8.40 13.39
C GLY A 337 -3.41 9.37 12.20
N GLU A 338 -3.17 10.66 12.45
CA GLU A 338 -3.09 11.68 11.41
C GLU A 338 -1.84 11.48 10.53
N LEU A 339 -0.69 11.12 11.14
CA LEU A 339 0.53 10.78 10.42
C LEU A 339 0.30 9.60 9.46
N GLN A 340 -0.33 8.51 9.92
CA GLN A 340 -0.63 7.37 9.05
C GLN A 340 -1.56 7.78 7.89
N GLY A 341 -2.55 8.61 8.17
CA GLY A 341 -3.42 9.19 7.13
C GLY A 341 -2.63 10.03 6.12
N ALA A 342 -1.68 10.85 6.59
CA ALA A 342 -0.84 11.68 5.74
C ALA A 342 0.10 10.85 4.85
N ILE A 343 0.74 9.82 5.39
CA ILE A 343 1.59 8.88 4.65
C ILE A 343 0.76 8.16 3.56
N GLN A 344 -0.42 7.70 3.91
CA GLN A 344 -1.32 7.05 2.95
C GLN A 344 -1.77 8.01 1.84
N SER A 345 -2.03 9.28 2.16
CA SER A 345 -2.38 10.31 1.18
C SER A 345 -1.23 10.56 0.19
N LEU A 346 0.02 10.69 0.69
CA LEU A 346 1.21 10.82 -0.17
C LEU A 346 1.35 9.63 -1.12
N ARG A 347 1.20 8.41 -0.59
CA ARG A 347 1.26 7.19 -1.39
C ARG A 347 0.18 7.17 -2.46
N SER A 348 -1.05 7.54 -2.11
CA SER A 348 -2.16 7.56 -3.06
C SER A 348 -1.97 8.61 -4.17
N ILE A 349 -1.42 9.79 -3.85
CA ILE A 349 -1.08 10.81 -4.86
C ILE A 349 0.00 10.29 -5.81
N ALA A 350 1.04 9.65 -5.28
CA ALA A 350 2.08 9.03 -6.10
C ALA A 350 1.50 7.95 -7.03
N PHE A 351 0.57 7.13 -6.51
CA PHE A 351 -0.11 6.08 -7.26
C PHE A 351 -0.99 6.63 -8.40
N VAL A 352 -1.55 7.84 -8.24
CA VAL A 352 -2.29 8.53 -9.32
C VAL A 352 -1.35 9.09 -10.40
N ILE A 353 -0.24 9.70 -9.99
CA ILE A 353 0.68 10.39 -10.93
C ILE A 353 1.58 9.40 -11.66
N GLY A 354 2.07 8.38 -10.95
CA GLY A 354 3.14 7.50 -11.41
C GLY A 354 2.83 6.72 -12.67
N PRO A 355 1.70 6.05 -12.80
CA PRO A 355 1.36 5.27 -13.99
C PRO A 355 1.36 6.11 -15.27
N PHE A 356 0.78 7.29 -15.25
CA PHE A 356 0.79 8.20 -16.39
C PHE A 356 2.21 8.69 -16.71
N LEU A 357 2.96 9.08 -15.69
CA LEU A 357 4.33 9.59 -15.83
C LEU A 357 5.25 8.54 -16.48
N PHE A 358 5.35 7.36 -15.87
CA PHE A 358 6.31 6.35 -16.31
C PHE A 358 5.90 5.69 -17.63
N SER A 359 4.61 5.43 -17.83
CA SER A 359 4.11 4.90 -19.11
C SER A 359 4.26 5.91 -20.24
N GLY A 360 4.00 7.20 -19.98
CA GLY A 360 4.20 8.27 -20.97
C GLY A 360 5.67 8.44 -21.37
N ILE A 361 6.59 8.39 -20.38
CA ILE A 361 8.03 8.43 -20.68
C ILE A 361 8.45 7.20 -21.47
N PHE A 362 7.98 6.00 -21.10
CA PHE A 362 8.27 4.80 -21.84
C PHE A 362 7.79 4.92 -23.30
N ALA A 363 6.51 5.30 -23.50
CA ALA A 363 5.94 5.51 -24.82
C ALA A 363 6.75 6.53 -25.65
N TRP A 364 7.16 7.65 -25.06
CA TRP A 364 7.91 8.69 -25.75
C TRP A 364 9.27 8.18 -26.22
N PHE A 365 10.03 7.49 -25.35
CA PHE A 365 11.40 7.03 -25.66
C PHE A 365 11.46 5.78 -26.55
N ILE A 366 10.36 5.02 -26.71
CA ILE A 366 10.30 3.90 -27.67
C ILE A 366 9.68 4.31 -29.01
N ASN A 367 9.16 5.53 -29.16
CA ASN A 367 8.53 5.99 -30.38
C ASN A 367 9.58 6.15 -31.49
N PRO A 368 9.43 5.42 -32.61
CA PRO A 368 10.41 5.47 -33.72
C PRO A 368 10.50 6.82 -34.42
N LYS A 369 9.54 7.73 -34.19
CA LYS A 369 9.58 9.11 -34.74
C LYS A 369 10.53 10.01 -33.99
N HIS A 370 11.01 9.64 -32.79
CA HIS A 370 11.92 10.43 -31.97
C HIS A 370 13.36 10.01 -32.22
N SER A 371 14.28 10.99 -32.19
CA SER A 371 15.72 10.76 -32.45
C SER A 371 16.41 9.97 -31.35
N PHE A 372 15.85 9.94 -30.14
CA PHE A 372 16.42 9.26 -28.99
C PHE A 372 15.60 8.00 -28.67
N HIS A 373 16.23 6.84 -28.81
CA HIS A 373 15.62 5.55 -28.51
C HIS A 373 16.25 4.96 -27.25
N ILE A 374 15.62 5.25 -26.08
CA ILE A 374 16.12 4.87 -24.76
C ILE A 374 14.98 4.17 -23.96
N PRO A 375 14.71 2.88 -24.24
CA PRO A 375 13.62 2.17 -23.55
C PRO A 375 13.74 2.15 -22.01
N GLY A 376 14.97 2.23 -21.47
CA GLY A 376 15.24 2.28 -20.03
C GLY A 376 15.00 3.63 -19.36
N ALA A 377 14.62 4.70 -20.12
CA ALA A 377 14.44 6.05 -19.58
C ALA A 377 13.54 6.13 -18.33
N PRO A 378 12.42 5.39 -18.22
CA PRO A 378 11.61 5.40 -17.00
C PRO A 378 12.37 4.92 -15.76
N TYR A 379 13.21 3.88 -15.91
CA TYR A 379 14.05 3.37 -14.82
C TYR A 379 15.12 4.39 -14.42
N TYR A 380 15.69 5.14 -15.37
CA TYR A 380 16.66 6.20 -15.05
C TYR A 380 16.00 7.36 -14.31
N LEU A 381 14.77 7.74 -14.67
CA LEU A 381 14.01 8.72 -13.90
C LEU A 381 13.75 8.21 -12.47
N ALA A 382 13.30 6.97 -12.32
CA ALA A 382 13.09 6.38 -11.00
C ALA A 382 14.38 6.36 -10.16
N ALA A 383 15.51 5.99 -10.78
CA ALA A 383 16.82 6.04 -10.13
C ALA A 383 17.20 7.47 -9.70
N GLY A 384 16.97 8.48 -10.53
CA GLY A 384 17.20 9.88 -10.21
C GLY A 384 16.37 10.39 -9.05
N LEU A 385 15.09 10.01 -8.98
CA LEU A 385 14.20 10.33 -7.85
C LEU A 385 14.67 9.67 -6.56
N LEU A 386 15.10 8.40 -6.60
CA LEU A 386 15.64 7.68 -5.44
C LEU A 386 16.98 8.26 -4.99
N PHE A 387 17.85 8.63 -5.92
CA PHE A 387 19.11 9.30 -5.61
C PHE A 387 18.87 10.65 -4.94
N THR A 388 17.90 11.43 -5.43
CA THR A 388 17.47 12.68 -4.78
C THR A 388 16.92 12.42 -3.38
N ALA A 389 16.08 11.40 -3.21
CA ALA A 389 15.56 10.99 -1.90
C ALA A 389 16.70 10.56 -0.95
N MET A 390 17.73 9.86 -1.47
CA MET A 390 18.93 9.48 -0.71
C MET A 390 19.69 10.72 -0.24
N LEU A 391 19.92 11.71 -1.11
CA LEU A 391 20.59 12.95 -0.73
C LEU A 391 19.80 13.74 0.33
N LEU A 392 18.48 13.77 0.22
CA LEU A 392 17.62 14.38 1.25
C LEU A 392 17.73 13.61 2.57
N ALA A 393 17.76 12.28 2.54
CA ALA A 393 17.90 11.46 3.74
C ALA A 393 19.20 11.71 4.52
N THR A 394 20.30 12.05 3.82
CA THR A 394 21.57 12.42 4.48
C THR A 394 21.49 13.77 5.22
N ARG A 395 20.50 14.61 4.92
CA ARG A 395 20.29 15.92 5.54
C ARG A 395 19.23 15.90 6.67
N VAL A 396 18.57 14.76 6.88
CA VAL A 396 17.60 14.61 7.97
C VAL A 396 18.35 14.36 9.27
N GLU A 397 18.01 15.08 10.32
CA GLU A 397 18.59 14.90 11.65
C GLU A 397 18.14 13.59 12.28
N GLN A 398 19.02 12.94 13.03
CA GLN A 398 18.61 11.78 13.84
C GLN A 398 17.76 12.26 15.01
N PRO A 399 16.66 11.55 15.35
CA PRO A 399 15.98 11.82 16.60
C PRO A 399 16.99 11.60 17.74
N GLN A 400 17.16 12.57 18.62
CA GLN A 400 17.93 12.37 19.83
C GLN A 400 17.10 11.45 20.74
N PHE A 401 17.54 10.20 20.88
CA PHE A 401 16.98 9.30 21.88
C PHE A 401 17.36 9.83 23.25
N GLY A 402 16.41 10.40 23.98
CA GLY A 402 16.64 10.67 25.40
C GLY A 402 16.12 11.97 26.00
N GLU A 403 15.54 12.89 25.25
CA GLU A 403 14.85 14.02 25.91
C GLU A 403 13.35 13.95 25.57
N PRO A 404 12.46 13.73 26.56
CA PRO A 404 11.06 14.09 26.40
C PRO A 404 11.03 15.57 26.05
N SER A 405 10.31 15.97 25.01
CA SER A 405 10.14 17.38 24.64
C SER A 405 9.63 18.15 25.86
N GLU A 406 10.54 18.86 26.53
CA GLU A 406 10.26 19.72 27.70
C GLU A 406 9.43 20.96 27.29
N LYS A 407 9.08 21.07 26.01
CA LYS A 407 8.29 22.19 25.45
C LYS A 407 6.78 21.95 25.40
N ALA A 408 6.26 20.89 25.97
CA ALA A 408 4.82 20.61 26.01
C ALA A 408 4.24 20.60 27.46
N ILE A 409 4.94 21.16 28.40
CA ILE A 409 4.34 21.51 29.69
C ILE A 409 4.18 23.03 29.69
N ASP A 410 3.04 23.50 29.15
CA ASP A 410 2.54 24.80 29.57
C ASP A 410 2.46 24.77 31.11
N PRO A 411 3.11 25.71 31.80
CA PRO A 411 2.96 25.77 33.22
C PRO A 411 1.47 25.93 33.50
N VAL A 412 0.90 24.92 34.16
CA VAL A 412 -0.43 25.04 34.74
C VAL A 412 -0.41 26.37 35.50
N GLU A 413 -1.18 27.36 35.04
CA GLU A 413 -1.43 28.59 35.76
C GLU A 413 -1.77 28.19 37.19
N THR A 414 -0.86 28.47 38.08
CA THR A 414 -1.12 28.35 39.52
C THR A 414 -2.26 29.29 39.81
N ILE A 415 -3.45 28.74 40.02
CA ILE A 415 -4.58 29.47 40.54
C ILE A 415 -4.14 30.07 41.90
N PRO A 416 -4.21 31.39 42.09
CA PRO A 416 -3.85 31.99 43.37
C PRO A 416 -4.79 31.46 44.45
N THR A 417 -4.24 30.76 45.44
CA THR A 417 -4.96 30.40 46.65
C THR A 417 -5.02 31.61 47.56
N GLU A 418 -5.88 32.57 47.25
CA GLU A 418 -6.33 33.57 48.25
C GLU A 418 -7.74 33.18 48.72
N GLY A 419 -7.82 32.86 50.02
CA GLY A 419 -9.04 32.93 50.80
C GLY A 419 -9.87 31.65 50.95
N ILE A 420 -9.37 30.69 51.77
CA ILE A 420 -10.27 29.80 52.50
C ILE A 420 -9.87 29.86 53.98
N GLY A 421 -10.77 30.47 54.74
CA GLY A 421 -10.64 30.62 56.16
C GLY A 421 -10.61 29.30 56.94
N SER A 422 -9.92 29.35 58.07
CA SER A 422 -9.79 28.30 59.05
C SER A 422 -11.15 27.73 59.50
N ALA A 423 -11.44 26.49 59.14
CA ALA A 423 -12.48 25.68 59.74
C ALA A 423 -11.81 24.55 60.54
N SER A 424 -12.15 24.50 61.81
CA SER A 424 -11.63 23.62 62.86
C SER A 424 -11.75 22.12 62.50
N VAL A 425 -10.67 21.41 62.72
CA VAL A 425 -10.60 19.93 62.64
C VAL A 425 -11.24 19.35 63.90
N ALA A 426 -12.30 18.56 63.77
CA ALA A 426 -12.82 17.67 64.79
C ALA A 426 -12.07 16.34 64.78
N PRO A 427 -11.85 15.70 65.94
CA PRO A 427 -11.00 14.51 66.04
C PRO A 427 -11.68 13.24 65.47
N LEU A 428 -10.86 12.42 64.85
CA LEU A 428 -11.16 11.08 64.35
C LEU A 428 -11.60 10.15 65.49
N ILE A 429 -12.69 9.45 65.25
CA ILE A 429 -13.21 8.37 66.09
C ILE A 429 -12.44 7.07 65.74
N ASP A 430 -11.92 6.38 66.78
CA ASP A 430 -11.23 5.11 66.68
C ASP A 430 -12.16 3.97 66.16
N PRO A 431 -11.62 3.00 65.40
CA PRO A 431 -12.39 1.83 64.96
C PRO A 431 -12.66 0.85 66.11
N PRO A 432 -13.76 0.12 66.12
CA PRO A 432 -14.08 -0.87 67.15
C PRO A 432 -13.22 -2.12 67.04
N GLU A 433 -12.76 -2.59 68.22
CA GLU A 433 -12.05 -3.86 68.43
C GLU A 433 -12.90 -5.05 67.99
N GLU A 434 -12.27 -5.96 67.27
CA GLU A 434 -12.74 -7.33 67.08
C GLU A 434 -12.64 -8.11 68.39
N ASN A 435 -13.74 -8.68 68.82
CA ASN A 435 -13.76 -9.75 69.83
C ASN A 435 -14.51 -10.97 69.33
N SER A 436 -13.75 -12.08 69.34
CA SER A 436 -14.12 -13.52 69.34
C SER A 436 -14.86 -14.06 68.17
#